data_05d46fdc4dc2dc27b19a294e7c7c946a
#
_entry.id   05d46fdc4dc2dc27b19a294e7c7c946a
#
_cell.length_a   1.000
_cell.length_b   1.000
_cell.length_c   1.000
_cell.angle_alpha   90.00
_cell.angle_beta   90.00
_cell.angle_gamma   90.00
#
_symmetry.space_group_name_H-M   'P 1'
#
loop_
_entity.id
_entity.type
_entity.pdbx_description
1 polymer ?
#
loop_
_entity_poly.entity_id
_entity_poly.type
_entity_poly.pdbx_seq_one_letter_code
_entity_poly.pdbx_strand_id
1 'polypeptide(L)'
;MSDEALKVTQALPKEFDRRAFFTKIGLGSLGIAAAGTIVFSYEYLSPNVLYEPSAIVNAGKPENFALNSVTMDVNSGIYLVRADEGYFALNAVCTHLGCLTAWNQELGIIACPCHGSKFTRTGEKIEGPAPKPLPWLKTWVSDEGDLMVDRSTDIPALQYLRI
;
A
#
# COMPACT_ATOMS: atom_id res chain seq x y z
N MET A 1 -8.67 23.82 -82.32
CA MET A 1 -8.43 22.41 -81.99
C MET A 1 -6.97 22.27 -81.56
N SER A 2 -6.54 22.68 -80.39
CA SER A 2 -5.15 22.42 -79.96
C SER A 2 -4.82 22.79 -78.54
N ASP A 3 -5.76 23.28 -77.76
CA ASP A 3 -5.41 23.64 -76.34
C ASP A 3 -5.86 22.65 -75.28
N GLU A 4 -6.71 21.70 -75.62
CA GLU A 4 -7.18 20.68 -74.69
C GLU A 4 -6.28 19.45 -74.57
N ALA A 5 -5.49 19.18 -75.62
CA ALA A 5 -4.58 18.04 -75.62
C ALA A 5 -3.29 18.25 -74.80
N LEU A 6 -2.97 19.49 -74.41
CA LEU A 6 -1.77 19.82 -73.65
C LEU A 6 -1.98 19.72 -72.11
N LYS A 7 -3.22 19.64 -71.60
CA LYS A 7 -3.52 19.55 -70.18
C LYS A 7 -3.57 18.14 -69.62
N VAL A 8 -3.57 17.12 -70.48
CA VAL A 8 -3.64 15.73 -69.98
C VAL A 8 -2.28 15.12 -69.64
N THR A 9 -1.19 15.77 -69.98
CA THR A 9 0.17 15.20 -69.88
C THR A 9 0.90 15.57 -68.58
N GLN A 10 0.24 16.18 -67.58
CA GLN A 10 0.90 16.62 -66.34
C GLN A 10 0.48 15.91 -65.08
N ALA A 11 -0.11 14.75 -65.16
CA ALA A 11 -0.37 13.92 -63.99
C ALA A 11 0.41 12.59 -64.08
N LEU A 12 1.73 12.68 -64.26
CA LEU A 12 2.56 11.51 -63.96
C LEU A 12 2.50 11.25 -62.44
N PRO A 13 2.25 10.00 -62.01
CA PRO A 13 2.27 9.69 -60.58
C PRO A 13 3.66 10.03 -60.03
N LYS A 14 3.69 10.84 -58.99
CA LYS A 14 4.90 11.22 -58.25
C LYS A 14 5.72 9.95 -58.02
N GLU A 15 6.92 9.85 -58.63
CA GLU A 15 7.78 8.68 -58.42
C GLU A 15 7.87 8.37 -56.93
N PHE A 16 7.63 7.11 -56.59
CA PHE A 16 7.66 6.64 -55.21
C PHE A 16 9.10 6.71 -54.69
N ASP A 17 9.43 7.76 -53.97
CA ASP A 17 10.73 7.95 -53.33
C ASP A 17 10.85 7.03 -52.09
N ARG A 18 11.51 5.89 -52.29
CA ARG A 18 11.75 4.89 -51.23
C ARG A 18 12.46 5.49 -50.05
N ARG A 19 13.39 6.41 -50.24
CA ARG A 19 14.14 7.05 -49.17
C ARG A 19 13.24 7.94 -48.32
N ALA A 20 12.42 8.77 -48.96
CA ALA A 20 11.45 9.59 -48.24
C ALA A 20 10.39 8.77 -47.52
N PHE A 21 9.99 7.63 -48.09
CA PHE A 21 9.06 6.69 -47.43
C PHE A 21 9.64 6.12 -46.14
N PHE A 22 10.85 5.54 -46.20
CA PHE A 22 11.49 4.98 -45.01
C PHE A 22 11.81 6.04 -43.94
N THR A 23 12.20 7.24 -44.37
CA THR A 23 12.44 8.35 -43.43
C THR A 23 11.16 8.74 -42.69
N LYS A 24 10.03 8.85 -43.39
CA LYS A 24 8.75 9.20 -42.79
C LYS A 24 8.26 8.10 -41.82
N ILE A 25 8.38 6.83 -42.19
CA ILE A 25 8.02 5.70 -41.32
C ILE A 25 8.95 5.69 -40.08
N GLY A 26 10.25 5.84 -40.26
CA GLY A 26 11.21 5.85 -39.16
C GLY A 26 10.97 6.99 -38.17
N LEU A 27 10.75 8.21 -38.66
CA LEU A 27 10.40 9.35 -37.78
C LEU A 27 9.04 9.20 -37.13
N GLY A 28 8.05 8.65 -37.87
CA GLY A 28 6.72 8.40 -37.31
C GLY A 28 6.75 7.36 -36.20
N SER A 29 7.44 6.23 -36.37
CA SER A 29 7.59 5.20 -35.35
C SER A 29 8.37 5.69 -34.13
N LEU A 30 9.42 6.50 -34.32
CA LEU A 30 10.17 7.13 -33.25
C LEU A 30 9.28 8.08 -32.44
N GLY A 31 8.45 8.88 -33.14
CA GLY A 31 7.48 9.77 -32.48
C GLY A 31 6.46 9.02 -31.63
N ILE A 32 5.90 7.91 -32.16
CA ILE A 32 4.96 7.05 -31.41
C ILE A 32 5.65 6.40 -30.21
N ALA A 33 6.86 5.90 -30.37
CA ALA A 33 7.63 5.30 -29.30
C ALA A 33 7.93 6.32 -28.19
N ALA A 34 8.35 7.53 -28.55
CA ALA A 34 8.60 8.61 -27.58
C ALA A 34 7.31 9.01 -26.83
N ALA A 35 6.20 9.19 -27.53
CA ALA A 35 4.91 9.49 -26.90
C ALA A 35 4.45 8.37 -25.96
N GLY A 36 4.56 7.12 -26.39
CA GLY A 36 4.25 5.95 -25.57
C GLY A 36 5.11 5.90 -24.29
N THR A 37 6.42 6.12 -24.42
CA THR A 37 7.33 6.16 -23.26
C THR A 37 6.93 7.25 -22.26
N ILE A 38 6.55 8.44 -22.75
CA ILE A 38 6.10 9.54 -21.85
C ILE A 38 4.83 9.14 -21.10
N VAL A 39 3.83 8.57 -21.79
CA VAL A 39 2.57 8.14 -21.16
C VAL A 39 2.82 7.05 -20.12
N PHE A 40 3.56 6.00 -20.46
CA PHE A 40 3.89 4.94 -19.53
C PHE A 40 4.71 5.43 -18.32
N SER A 41 5.67 6.33 -18.55
CA SER A 41 6.45 6.92 -17.46
C SER A 41 5.57 7.75 -16.54
N TYR A 42 4.64 8.51 -17.08
CA TYR A 42 3.67 9.28 -16.28
C TYR A 42 2.78 8.35 -15.43
N GLU A 43 2.18 7.31 -16.02
CA GLU A 43 1.36 6.34 -15.29
C GLU A 43 2.16 5.61 -14.21
N TYR A 44 3.37 5.16 -14.53
CA TYR A 44 4.24 4.46 -13.58
C TYR A 44 4.65 5.34 -12.40
N LEU A 45 4.93 6.62 -12.64
CA LEU A 45 5.35 7.57 -11.60
C LEU A 45 4.18 8.23 -10.87
N SER A 46 2.96 8.10 -11.39
CA SER A 46 1.77 8.65 -10.73
C SER A 46 1.29 7.69 -9.64
N PRO A 47 1.32 8.09 -8.35
CA PRO A 47 0.87 7.22 -7.27
C PRO A 47 -0.62 6.93 -7.39
N ASN A 48 -1.00 5.66 -7.43
CA ASN A 48 -2.39 5.23 -7.43
C ASN A 48 -2.90 5.09 -6.00
N VAL A 49 -3.23 6.21 -5.38
CA VAL A 49 -3.72 6.28 -3.98
C VAL A 49 -5.17 5.82 -3.80
N LEU A 50 -5.88 5.45 -4.87
CA LEU A 50 -7.30 5.06 -4.81
C LEU A 50 -7.55 3.72 -4.14
N TYR A 51 -6.51 2.92 -3.90
CA TYR A 51 -6.62 1.56 -3.33
C TYR A 51 -5.92 1.42 -1.97
N GLU A 52 -5.47 2.51 -1.35
CA GLU A 52 -4.97 2.41 0.02
C GLU A 52 -6.14 2.10 0.97
N PRO A 53 -6.07 0.99 1.72
CA PRO A 53 -7.09 0.68 2.70
C PRO A 53 -7.15 1.78 3.75
N SER A 54 -8.35 2.09 4.25
CA SER A 54 -8.55 3.11 5.28
C SER A 54 -7.56 2.90 6.44
N ALA A 55 -6.93 3.99 6.87
CA ALA A 55 -6.10 3.97 8.06
C ALA A 55 -6.92 3.67 9.33
N ILE A 56 -8.22 4.00 9.29
CA ILE A 56 -9.15 3.74 10.40
C ILE A 56 -9.79 2.38 10.20
N VAL A 57 -9.64 1.51 11.18
CA VAL A 57 -10.16 0.15 11.23
C VAL A 57 -11.27 0.07 12.27
N ASN A 58 -12.42 -0.48 11.90
CA ASN A 58 -13.46 -0.89 12.84
C ASN A 58 -13.14 -2.31 13.33
N ALA A 59 -12.77 -2.45 14.60
CA ALA A 59 -12.45 -3.73 15.22
C ALA A 59 -13.69 -4.45 15.78
N GLY A 60 -14.85 -3.79 15.77
CA GLY A 60 -16.12 -4.34 16.27
C GLY A 60 -16.41 -4.03 17.72
N LYS A 61 -17.38 -4.72 18.30
CA LYS A 61 -17.85 -4.45 19.67
C LYS A 61 -16.84 -4.87 20.73
N PRO A 62 -16.65 -4.07 21.81
CA PRO A 62 -15.77 -4.40 22.93
C PRO A 62 -16.07 -5.76 23.58
N GLU A 63 -17.35 -6.15 23.61
CA GLU A 63 -17.83 -7.40 24.21
C GLU A 63 -17.27 -8.66 23.51
N ASN A 64 -16.90 -8.53 22.24
CA ASN A 64 -16.36 -9.64 21.44
C ASN A 64 -14.94 -10.07 21.88
N PHE A 65 -14.29 -9.27 22.72
CA PHE A 65 -12.92 -9.53 23.18
C PHE A 65 -12.93 -10.04 24.62
N ALA A 66 -12.44 -11.24 24.81
CA ALA A 66 -12.31 -11.82 26.16
C ALA A 66 -11.25 -11.06 26.97
N LEU A 67 -11.44 -11.00 28.29
CA LEU A 67 -10.44 -10.41 29.18
C LEU A 67 -9.10 -11.14 29.02
N ASN A 68 -8.02 -10.38 29.02
CA ASN A 68 -6.66 -10.86 28.82
C ASN A 68 -6.42 -11.57 27.46
N SER A 69 -7.22 -11.26 26.44
CA SER A 69 -7.03 -11.78 25.08
C SER A 69 -6.14 -10.88 24.22
N VAL A 70 -5.51 -11.51 23.24
CA VAL A 70 -4.81 -10.86 22.13
C VAL A 70 -5.45 -11.35 20.84
N THR A 71 -6.09 -10.46 20.10
CA THR A 71 -6.75 -10.77 18.83
C THR A 71 -5.98 -10.09 17.71
N MET A 72 -5.60 -10.86 16.69
CA MET A 72 -4.92 -10.34 15.53
C MET A 72 -5.91 -10.17 14.37
N ASP A 73 -6.01 -8.98 13.82
CA ASP A 73 -6.60 -8.75 12.49
C ASP A 73 -5.47 -8.74 11.44
N VAL A 74 -5.38 -9.84 10.72
CA VAL A 74 -4.36 -10.04 9.67
C VAL A 74 -4.54 -9.06 8.53
N ASN A 75 -5.79 -8.74 8.15
CA ASN A 75 -6.09 -7.87 7.00
C ASN A 75 -5.67 -6.44 7.28
N SER A 76 -5.88 -5.99 8.49
CA SER A 76 -5.51 -4.63 8.93
C SER A 76 -4.09 -4.55 9.50
N GLY A 77 -3.45 -5.69 9.79
CA GLY A 77 -2.11 -5.73 10.35
C GLY A 77 -2.03 -5.14 11.77
N ILE A 78 -3.04 -5.39 12.60
CA ILE A 78 -3.10 -4.91 13.98
C ILE A 78 -3.34 -6.04 14.97
N TYR A 79 -2.86 -5.85 16.20
CA TYR A 79 -3.33 -6.58 17.37
C TYR A 79 -4.29 -5.69 18.15
N LEU A 80 -5.43 -6.23 18.56
CA LEU A 80 -6.28 -5.66 19.57
C LEU A 80 -6.12 -6.49 20.85
N VAL A 81 -5.78 -5.83 21.94
CA VAL A 81 -5.53 -6.46 23.23
C VAL A 81 -6.51 -5.93 24.26
N ARG A 82 -7.19 -6.84 24.97
CA ARG A 82 -7.96 -6.52 26.16
C ARG A 82 -7.17 -6.91 27.40
N ALA A 83 -6.73 -5.93 28.15
CA ALA A 83 -6.03 -6.10 29.43
C ALA A 83 -6.96 -5.76 30.59
N ASP A 84 -6.50 -5.96 31.83
CA ASP A 84 -7.24 -5.57 33.03
C ASP A 84 -7.41 -4.04 33.13
N GLU A 85 -6.44 -3.28 32.62
CA GLU A 85 -6.43 -1.82 32.58
C GLU A 85 -7.33 -1.22 31.50
N GLY A 86 -7.71 -2.00 30.48
CA GLY A 86 -8.52 -1.56 29.33
C GLY A 86 -8.08 -2.16 28.01
N TYR A 87 -8.45 -1.51 26.93
CA TYR A 87 -8.12 -1.91 25.56
C TYR A 87 -6.94 -1.11 25.01
N PHE A 88 -6.14 -1.75 24.19
CA PHE A 88 -5.14 -1.08 23.36
C PHE A 88 -4.91 -1.83 22.07
N ALA A 89 -4.39 -1.14 21.07
CA ALA A 89 -4.00 -1.74 19.80
C ALA A 89 -2.50 -1.56 19.55
N LEU A 90 -1.90 -2.57 18.91
CA LEU A 90 -0.51 -2.54 18.44
C LEU A 90 -0.46 -2.72 16.93
N ASN A 91 0.51 -2.09 16.31
CA ASN A 91 0.86 -2.43 14.94
C ASN A 91 1.49 -3.83 14.91
N ALA A 92 0.94 -4.74 14.10
CA ALA A 92 1.45 -6.11 13.97
C ALA A 92 2.66 -6.22 13.04
N VAL A 93 3.07 -5.12 12.42
CA VAL A 93 4.21 -5.07 11.51
C VAL A 93 5.52 -4.93 12.28
N CYS A 94 6.42 -5.88 12.07
CA CYS A 94 7.74 -5.91 12.73
C CYS A 94 8.57 -4.68 12.36
N THR A 95 9.12 -4.01 13.36
CA THR A 95 9.94 -2.80 13.18
C THR A 95 11.32 -3.06 12.57
N HIS A 96 11.69 -4.32 12.27
CA HIS A 96 12.92 -4.66 11.58
C HIS A 96 12.81 -4.36 10.07
N LEU A 97 12.02 -5.14 9.32
CA LEU A 97 11.87 -5.05 7.87
C LEU A 97 10.41 -5.24 7.41
N GLY A 98 9.44 -4.89 8.24
CA GLY A 98 8.05 -4.86 7.82
C GLY A 98 7.32 -6.21 7.73
N CYS A 99 7.90 -7.30 8.25
CA CYS A 99 7.20 -8.60 8.28
C CYS A 99 6.03 -8.57 9.25
N LEU A 100 4.94 -9.26 8.90
CA LEU A 100 3.83 -9.45 9.83
C LEU A 100 4.26 -10.41 10.95
N THR A 101 4.02 -10.01 12.20
CA THR A 101 4.32 -10.83 13.39
C THR A 101 3.17 -11.76 13.72
N ALA A 102 3.38 -12.74 14.60
CA ALA A 102 2.37 -13.68 15.05
C ALA A 102 2.33 -13.75 16.58
N TRP A 103 1.12 -13.80 17.14
CA TRP A 103 0.92 -14.05 18.58
C TRP A 103 1.11 -15.53 18.89
N ASN A 104 1.97 -15.83 19.84
CA ASN A 104 2.13 -17.17 20.40
C ASN A 104 1.47 -17.22 21.78
N GLN A 105 0.33 -17.89 21.87
CA GLN A 105 -0.46 -17.96 23.08
C GLN A 105 0.22 -18.77 24.19
N GLU A 106 0.98 -19.83 23.83
CA GLU A 106 1.65 -20.71 24.79
C GLU A 106 2.79 -19.98 25.51
N LEU A 107 3.53 -19.17 24.78
CA LEU A 107 4.67 -18.43 25.29
C LEU A 107 4.28 -17.02 25.79
N GLY A 108 3.09 -16.53 25.48
CA GLY A 108 2.64 -15.19 25.81
C GLY A 108 3.45 -14.06 25.15
N ILE A 109 3.98 -14.31 23.93
CA ILE A 109 4.83 -13.38 23.20
C ILE A 109 4.34 -13.16 21.77
N ILE A 110 4.71 -12.02 21.18
CA ILE A 110 4.57 -11.74 19.77
C ILE A 110 5.91 -12.06 19.10
N ALA A 111 5.90 -12.94 18.10
CA ALA A 111 7.11 -13.38 17.41
C ALA A 111 7.09 -13.01 15.93
N CYS A 112 8.21 -12.54 15.40
CA CYS A 112 8.40 -12.31 13.97
C CYS A 112 9.03 -13.55 13.32
N PRO A 113 8.36 -14.21 12.36
CA PRO A 113 8.86 -15.45 11.76
C PRO A 113 10.05 -15.22 10.82
N CYS A 114 10.28 -13.98 10.34
CA CYS A 114 11.29 -13.70 9.34
C CYS A 114 12.73 -13.76 9.91
N HIS A 115 12.97 -13.09 11.05
CA HIS A 115 14.32 -12.97 11.62
C HIS A 115 14.33 -13.14 13.15
N GLY A 116 13.26 -13.72 13.71
CA GLY A 116 13.23 -14.11 15.12
C GLY A 116 13.11 -12.99 16.14
N SER A 117 12.73 -11.77 15.75
CA SER A 117 12.42 -10.72 16.71
C SER A 117 11.24 -11.13 17.58
N LYS A 118 11.35 -10.92 18.90
CA LYS A 118 10.31 -11.23 19.88
C LYS A 118 9.93 -9.99 20.67
N PHE A 119 8.65 -9.90 20.99
CA PHE A 119 8.06 -8.79 21.71
C PHE A 119 7.13 -9.32 22.81
N THR A 120 6.98 -8.57 23.87
CA THR A 120 5.98 -8.84 24.90
C THR A 120 4.55 -8.65 24.36
N ARG A 121 3.56 -9.02 25.14
CA ARG A 121 2.14 -8.73 24.83
C ARG A 121 1.85 -7.22 24.71
N THR A 122 2.64 -6.37 25.34
CA THR A 122 2.54 -4.91 25.27
C THR A 122 3.39 -4.30 24.14
N GLY A 123 4.02 -5.13 23.30
CA GLY A 123 4.82 -4.68 22.17
C GLY A 123 6.28 -4.35 22.50
N GLU A 124 6.72 -4.44 23.76
CA GLU A 124 8.11 -4.20 24.15
C GLU A 124 9.03 -5.26 23.56
N LYS A 125 10.18 -4.83 23.05
CA LYS A 125 11.16 -5.74 22.47
C LYS A 125 11.82 -6.62 23.53
N ILE A 126 11.83 -7.93 23.30
CA ILE A 126 12.54 -8.91 24.12
C ILE A 126 13.90 -9.25 23.50
N GLU A 127 13.89 -9.66 22.23
CA GLU A 127 15.11 -10.07 21.51
C GLU A 127 14.98 -9.92 19.98
N GLY A 128 16.09 -10.15 19.27
CA GLY A 128 16.15 -10.13 17.81
C GLY A 128 16.57 -8.78 17.22
N PRO A 129 16.58 -8.67 15.89
CA PRO A 129 17.15 -7.53 15.18
C PRO A 129 16.23 -6.28 15.13
N ALA A 130 14.97 -6.35 15.56
CA ALA A 130 14.06 -5.21 15.57
C ALA A 130 14.65 -4.05 16.38
N PRO A 131 14.74 -2.81 15.83
CA PRO A 131 15.37 -1.68 16.51
C PRO A 131 14.48 -1.02 17.56
N LYS A 132 13.16 -1.20 17.49
CA LYS A 132 12.15 -0.51 18.30
C LYS A 132 11.05 -1.48 18.75
N PRO A 133 10.30 -1.16 19.84
CA PRO A 133 9.07 -1.86 20.19
C PRO A 133 8.04 -1.76 19.06
N LEU A 134 6.97 -2.57 19.15
CA LEU A 134 5.81 -2.43 18.27
C LEU A 134 5.04 -1.16 18.66
N PRO A 135 4.67 -0.31 17.70
CA PRO A 135 3.94 0.92 17.98
C PRO A 135 2.56 0.66 18.59
N TRP A 136 2.18 1.46 19.57
CA TRP A 136 0.83 1.56 20.08
C TRP A 136 0.02 2.48 19.19
N LEU A 137 -1.19 2.06 18.82
CA LEU A 137 -2.07 2.75 17.89
C LEU A 137 -3.19 3.46 18.64
N LYS A 138 -3.59 4.63 18.14
CA LYS A 138 -4.71 5.38 18.69
C LYS A 138 -6.00 4.55 18.61
N THR A 139 -6.66 4.39 19.74
CA THR A 139 -7.87 3.57 19.87
C THR A 139 -8.95 4.36 20.60
N TRP A 140 -10.20 4.30 20.11
CA TRP A 140 -11.36 4.97 20.71
C TRP A 140 -12.63 4.15 20.47
N VAL A 141 -13.75 4.57 21.10
CA VAL A 141 -15.08 4.02 20.83
C VAL A 141 -15.83 4.99 19.92
N SER A 142 -16.46 4.47 18.86
CA SER A 142 -17.33 5.26 17.99
C SER A 142 -18.67 5.57 18.68
N ASP A 143 -19.44 6.48 18.09
CA ASP A 143 -20.80 6.81 18.57
C ASP A 143 -21.74 5.58 18.54
N GLU A 144 -21.44 4.61 17.69
CA GLU A 144 -22.15 3.34 17.55
C GLU A 144 -21.69 2.29 18.59
N GLY A 145 -20.68 2.62 19.38
CA GLY A 145 -20.11 1.76 20.42
C GLY A 145 -19.10 0.74 19.90
N ASP A 146 -18.56 0.91 18.71
CA ASP A 146 -17.52 0.03 18.15
C ASP A 146 -16.11 0.52 18.50
N LEU A 147 -15.20 -0.43 18.73
CA LEU A 147 -13.77 -0.14 18.89
C LEU A 147 -13.17 0.25 17.54
N MET A 148 -12.61 1.44 17.48
CA MET A 148 -11.94 2.00 16.32
C MET A 148 -10.45 2.10 16.58
N VAL A 149 -9.64 1.81 15.56
CA VAL A 149 -8.17 1.89 15.62
C VAL A 149 -7.68 2.71 14.43
N ASP A 150 -6.87 3.72 14.71
CA ASP A 150 -6.16 4.48 13.67
C ASP A 150 -4.73 3.96 13.52
N ARG A 151 -4.46 3.32 12.39
CA ARG A 151 -3.15 2.74 12.05
C ARG A 151 -2.10 3.78 11.67
N SER A 152 -2.52 5.00 11.37
CA SER A 152 -1.62 6.09 10.96
C SER A 152 -1.09 6.89 12.14
N THR A 153 -1.67 6.72 13.33
CA THR A 153 -1.34 7.52 14.51
C THR A 153 -0.78 6.65 15.63
N ASP A 154 0.53 6.77 15.83
CA ASP A 154 1.21 6.15 16.98
C ASP A 154 0.95 6.96 18.25
N ILE A 155 0.73 6.25 19.37
CA ILE A 155 0.58 6.85 20.70
C ILE A 155 1.65 6.31 21.65
N PRO A 156 1.94 7.02 22.76
CA PRO A 156 2.80 6.50 23.81
C PRO A 156 2.28 5.17 24.36
N ALA A 157 3.18 4.27 24.70
CA ALA A 157 2.84 3.00 25.33
C ALA A 157 2.10 3.21 26.65
N LEU A 158 1.31 2.20 27.05
CA LEU A 158 0.52 2.15 28.29
C LEU A 158 -0.63 3.17 28.36
N GLN A 159 -1.08 3.68 27.22
CA GLN A 159 -2.31 4.47 27.12
C GLN A 159 -3.50 3.55 26.80
N TYR A 160 -4.17 3.09 27.85
CA TYR A 160 -5.31 2.18 27.73
C TYR A 160 -6.61 2.94 27.52
N LEU A 161 -7.44 2.45 26.60
CA LEU A 161 -8.83 2.87 26.44
C LEU A 161 -9.67 2.17 27.51
N ARG A 162 -10.24 2.94 28.42
CA ARG A 162 -11.15 2.45 29.47
C ARG A 162 -12.58 2.67 29.04
N ILE A 163 -13.38 1.61 29.09
CA ILE A 163 -14.80 1.60 28.71
C ILE A 163 -15.60 1.12 29.91
#